data_d69f31e4cc97ccc39f5e6f4f437cdafb
#
_entry.id   d69f31e4cc97ccc39f5e6f4f437cdafb
#
_cell.length_a   1.000
_cell.length_b   1.000
_cell.length_c   1.000
_cell.angle_alpha   90.00
_cell.angle_beta   90.00
_cell.angle_gamma   90.00
#
_symmetry.space_group_name_H-M   'P 1'
#
loop_
_entity.id
_entity.type
_entity.pdbx_description
1 polymer ?
#
loop_
_entity_poly.entity_id
_entity_poly.type
_entity_poly.pdbx_seq_one_letter_code
_entity_poly.pdbx_strand_id
1 'polypeptide(L)'
;MIVLPIKSEEAVPWIMQKHYAKRLPSISYAFGLYKEKKLVGIITYGIPASNSLCEGICGKEYKEFVIELNRLCLLDNAKNQSSYLVANSIKLLPKPKIVVSYADTAQGHVGYVYQATNFLFRGTTKERTDMSAGEGKHSRHATDPSIRQFRSAKHRYVYFHGNKTEKKLLQRKLNYDVLPYPKGETKQYNSGGKVETQALLFV
;
A
#
# COMPACT_ATOMS: atom_id res chain seq x y z
N MET A 1 9.61 -20.38 4.87
CA MET A 1 8.99 -19.37 3.99
C MET A 1 10.08 -18.71 3.17
N ILE A 2 9.81 -18.42 1.88
CA ILE A 2 10.70 -17.70 0.99
C ILE A 2 9.89 -16.68 0.18
N VAL A 3 10.49 -15.51 -0.14
CA VAL A 3 9.88 -14.48 -0.97
C VAL A 3 10.64 -14.43 -2.29
N LEU A 4 9.93 -14.55 -3.39
CA LEU A 4 10.49 -14.56 -4.75
C LEU A 4 9.75 -13.56 -5.64
N PRO A 5 10.42 -12.97 -6.65
CA PRO A 5 9.73 -12.23 -7.70
C PRO A 5 8.73 -13.14 -8.43
N ILE A 6 7.57 -12.58 -8.79
CA ILE A 6 6.55 -13.23 -9.62
C ILE A 6 6.15 -12.28 -10.75
N LYS A 7 5.51 -12.80 -11.78
CA LYS A 7 4.93 -11.97 -12.84
C LYS A 7 3.71 -11.22 -12.33
N SER A 8 3.45 -10.03 -12.88
CA SER A 8 2.27 -9.22 -12.50
C SER A 8 0.96 -9.98 -12.70
N GLU A 9 0.89 -10.79 -13.77
CA GLU A 9 -0.27 -11.61 -14.12
C GLU A 9 -0.61 -12.64 -13.02
N GLU A 10 0.37 -13.16 -12.32
CA GLU A 10 0.18 -14.09 -11.19
C GLU A 10 -0.45 -13.39 -9.97
N ALA A 11 -0.19 -12.08 -9.80
CA ALA A 11 -0.75 -11.30 -8.70
C ALA A 11 -2.22 -10.87 -8.96
N VAL A 12 -2.64 -10.74 -10.23
CA VAL A 12 -3.98 -10.25 -10.59
C VAL A 12 -5.13 -11.04 -9.96
N PRO A 13 -5.18 -12.39 -10.01
CA PRO A 13 -6.25 -13.15 -9.38
C PRO A 13 -6.35 -12.91 -7.86
N TRP A 14 -5.21 -12.80 -7.18
CA TRP A 14 -5.16 -12.50 -5.75
C TRP A 14 -5.75 -11.12 -5.44
N ILE A 15 -5.41 -10.12 -6.24
CA ILE A 15 -5.90 -8.74 -6.06
C ILE A 15 -7.41 -8.67 -6.28
N MET A 16 -7.89 -9.28 -7.36
CA MET A 16 -9.29 -9.19 -7.74
C MET A 16 -10.22 -10.04 -6.86
N GLN A 17 -9.75 -11.17 -6.35
CA GLN A 17 -10.57 -12.10 -5.56
C GLN A 17 -10.42 -11.89 -4.04
N LYS A 18 -9.19 -11.64 -3.57
CA LYS A 18 -8.89 -11.64 -2.12
C LYS A 18 -8.71 -10.26 -1.50
N HIS A 19 -8.25 -9.25 -2.26
CA HIS A 19 -8.06 -7.92 -1.69
C HIS A 19 -9.41 -7.18 -1.58
N TYR A 20 -9.66 -6.55 -0.44
CA TYR A 20 -10.92 -5.83 -0.18
C TYR A 20 -11.25 -4.75 -1.23
N ALA A 21 -10.27 -4.09 -1.80
CA ALA A 21 -10.46 -3.03 -2.80
C ALA A 21 -10.86 -3.57 -4.19
N LYS A 22 -10.64 -4.86 -4.49
CA LYS A 22 -10.97 -5.52 -5.78
C LYS A 22 -10.68 -4.66 -7.01
N ARG A 23 -9.56 -3.97 -7.00
CA ARG A 23 -9.15 -3.02 -8.05
C ARG A 23 -7.68 -3.20 -8.37
N LEU A 24 -7.37 -3.31 -9.66
CA LEU A 24 -6.00 -3.44 -10.14
C LEU A 24 -5.25 -2.11 -9.99
N PRO A 25 -4.12 -2.07 -9.27
CA PRO A 25 -3.24 -0.91 -9.22
C PRO A 25 -2.23 -0.92 -10.37
N SER A 26 -1.42 0.14 -10.49
CA SER A 26 -0.18 0.06 -11.24
C SER A 26 0.76 -0.94 -10.55
N ILE A 27 1.34 -1.89 -11.29
CA ILE A 27 2.29 -2.89 -10.78
C ILE A 27 3.61 -2.72 -11.51
N SER A 28 4.65 -2.31 -10.78
CA SER A 28 6.03 -2.27 -11.25
C SER A 28 6.84 -3.46 -10.74
N TYR A 29 6.51 -3.94 -9.54
CA TYR A 29 7.15 -5.11 -8.92
C TYR A 29 6.08 -5.95 -8.23
N ALA A 30 6.17 -7.26 -8.36
CA ALA A 30 5.34 -8.23 -7.67
C ALA A 30 6.20 -9.33 -7.06
N PHE A 31 5.85 -9.73 -5.83
CA PHE A 31 6.56 -10.80 -5.13
C PHE A 31 5.54 -11.76 -4.51
N GLY A 32 5.88 -13.04 -4.54
CA GLY A 32 5.13 -14.13 -3.93
C GLY A 32 5.79 -14.63 -2.65
N LEU A 33 4.99 -14.92 -1.66
CA LEU A 33 5.39 -15.66 -0.46
C LEU A 33 5.09 -17.13 -0.67
N TYR A 34 6.13 -17.96 -0.58
CA TYR A 34 6.01 -19.41 -0.72
C TYR A 34 6.26 -20.12 0.62
N LYS A 35 5.39 -21.05 0.93
CA LYS A 35 5.54 -22.02 2.03
C LYS A 35 5.39 -23.43 1.45
N GLU A 36 6.39 -24.31 1.66
CA GLU A 36 6.38 -25.68 1.12
C GLU A 36 6.08 -25.73 -0.39
N LYS A 37 6.73 -24.85 -1.16
CA LYS A 37 6.55 -24.67 -2.62
C LYS A 37 5.17 -24.16 -3.06
N LYS A 38 4.24 -23.88 -2.14
CA LYS A 38 2.91 -23.31 -2.45
C LYS A 38 2.95 -21.80 -2.28
N LEU A 39 2.35 -21.07 -3.22
CA LEU A 39 2.15 -19.62 -3.12
C LEU A 39 1.05 -19.35 -2.08
N VAL A 40 1.42 -18.70 -0.97
CA VAL A 40 0.53 -18.41 0.16
C VAL A 40 0.26 -16.92 0.37
N GLY A 41 0.88 -16.05 -0.42
CA GLY A 41 0.64 -14.61 -0.37
C GLY A 41 1.34 -13.88 -1.49
N ILE A 42 0.85 -12.69 -1.79
CA ILE A 42 1.45 -11.77 -2.77
C ILE A 42 1.57 -10.36 -2.21
N ILE A 43 2.54 -9.62 -2.72
CA ILE A 43 2.71 -8.20 -2.47
C ILE A 43 3.07 -7.50 -3.77
N THR A 44 2.49 -6.31 -4.01
CA THR A 44 2.80 -5.53 -5.20
C THR A 44 3.19 -4.10 -4.87
N TYR A 45 4.08 -3.58 -5.70
CA TYR A 45 4.55 -2.20 -5.66
C TYR A 45 4.35 -1.56 -7.03
N GLY A 46 4.01 -0.28 -7.05
CA GLY A 46 3.84 0.45 -8.30
C GLY A 46 3.96 1.96 -8.11
N ILE A 47 3.83 2.69 -9.20
CA ILE A 47 3.90 4.15 -9.18
C ILE A 47 2.62 4.68 -8.50
N PRO A 48 2.75 5.56 -7.48
CA PRO A 48 1.58 6.21 -6.88
C PRO A 48 0.77 6.98 -7.94
N ALA A 49 -0.56 7.01 -7.75
CA ALA A 49 -1.44 7.72 -8.69
C ALA A 49 -1.30 9.26 -8.64
N SER A 50 -0.71 9.80 -7.58
CA SER A 50 -0.56 11.23 -7.33
C SER A 50 0.89 11.68 -7.53
N ASN A 51 1.14 12.49 -8.56
CA ASN A 51 2.45 13.10 -8.78
C ASN A 51 2.82 14.07 -7.63
N SER A 52 1.84 14.81 -7.10
CA SER A 52 2.05 15.71 -5.95
C SER A 52 2.46 14.95 -4.68
N LEU A 53 2.01 13.71 -4.49
CA LEU A 53 2.51 12.85 -3.43
C LEU A 53 3.99 12.52 -3.65
N CYS A 54 4.35 12.10 -4.87
CA CYS A 54 5.74 11.72 -5.19
C CYS A 54 6.71 12.90 -4.96
N GLU A 55 6.32 14.10 -5.37
CA GLU A 55 7.10 15.31 -5.17
C GLU A 55 7.08 15.81 -3.71
N GLY A 56 5.97 15.60 -3.02
CA GLY A 56 5.77 16.09 -1.65
C GLY A 56 6.55 15.34 -0.57
N ILE A 57 6.95 14.08 -0.79
CA ILE A 57 7.58 13.28 0.27
C ILE A 57 8.99 13.79 0.59
N CYS A 58 9.86 13.92 -0.41
CA CYS A 58 11.26 14.32 -0.22
C CYS A 58 11.71 15.43 -1.20
N GLY A 59 10.80 16.02 -1.97
CA GLY A 59 11.11 16.98 -3.01
C GLY A 59 11.07 16.40 -4.43
N LYS A 60 10.98 17.29 -5.41
CA LYS A 60 10.83 16.96 -6.83
C LYS A 60 12.00 16.12 -7.38
N GLU A 61 13.19 16.36 -6.89
CA GLU A 61 14.41 15.65 -7.28
C GLU A 61 14.42 14.16 -6.88
N TYR A 62 13.58 13.76 -5.89
CA TYR A 62 13.48 12.39 -5.38
C TYR A 62 12.23 11.65 -5.82
N LYS A 63 11.37 12.26 -6.64
CA LYS A 63 10.07 11.69 -7.02
C LYS A 63 10.16 10.34 -7.72
N GLU A 64 11.21 10.11 -8.52
CA GLU A 64 11.43 8.85 -9.26
C GLU A 64 11.79 7.67 -8.35
N PHE A 65 12.18 7.95 -7.11
CA PHE A 65 12.42 6.90 -6.12
C PHE A 65 11.15 6.47 -5.40
N VAL A 66 10.05 7.23 -5.53
CA VAL A 66 8.81 6.96 -4.81
C VAL A 66 8.04 5.85 -5.49
N ILE A 67 7.73 4.81 -4.71
CA ILE A 67 6.83 3.72 -5.10
C ILE A 67 5.81 3.48 -4.00
N GLU A 68 4.65 2.96 -4.35
CA GLU A 68 3.60 2.59 -3.40
C GLU A 68 3.56 1.08 -3.23
N LEU A 69 3.67 0.60 -1.98
CA LEU A 69 3.21 -0.73 -1.61
C LEU A 69 1.68 -0.68 -1.64
N ASN A 70 1.10 -1.15 -2.72
CA ASN A 70 -0.30 -0.91 -3.03
C ASN A 70 -1.23 -2.09 -2.79
N ARG A 71 -0.68 -3.33 -2.75
CA ARG A 71 -1.46 -4.53 -2.40
C ARG A 71 -0.62 -5.51 -1.59
N LEU A 72 -1.27 -6.09 -0.58
CA LEU A 72 -0.75 -7.17 0.24
C LEU A 72 -1.91 -8.15 0.46
N CYS A 73 -1.77 -9.37 -0.02
CA CYS A 73 -2.77 -10.42 0.11
C CYS A 73 -2.12 -11.69 0.64
N LEU A 74 -2.76 -12.33 1.60
CA LEU A 74 -2.36 -13.62 2.13
C LEU A 74 -3.48 -14.64 1.97
N LEU A 75 -3.14 -15.91 1.89
CA LEU A 75 -4.12 -17.00 1.83
C LEU A 75 -4.82 -17.15 3.18
N ASP A 76 -4.03 -17.14 4.23
CA ASP A 76 -4.43 -17.09 5.63
C ASP A 76 -3.69 -15.93 6.32
N ASN A 77 -4.19 -15.48 7.46
CA ASN A 77 -3.54 -14.44 8.25
C ASN A 77 -2.64 -15.03 9.35
N ALA A 78 -1.87 -16.06 9.01
CA ALA A 78 -0.98 -16.70 9.99
C ALA A 78 0.03 -15.68 10.53
N LYS A 79 0.38 -15.87 11.80
CA LYS A 79 1.26 -14.97 12.56
C LYS A 79 2.56 -14.68 11.80
N ASN A 80 2.93 -13.40 11.72
CA ASN A 80 4.15 -12.88 11.11
C ASN A 80 4.28 -13.05 9.58
N GLN A 81 3.36 -13.67 8.87
CA GLN A 81 3.47 -13.83 7.42
C GLN A 81 3.47 -12.49 6.68
N SER A 82 2.59 -11.57 7.06
CA SER A 82 2.50 -10.25 6.43
C SER A 82 3.77 -9.42 6.61
N SER A 83 4.28 -9.33 7.83
CA SER A 83 5.53 -8.60 8.12
C SER A 83 6.75 -9.26 7.48
N TYR A 84 6.80 -10.59 7.45
CA TYR A 84 7.84 -11.33 6.76
C TYR A 84 7.83 -11.03 5.24
N LEU A 85 6.65 -11.05 4.61
CA LEU A 85 6.50 -10.75 3.18
C LEU A 85 6.92 -9.31 2.89
N VAL A 86 6.45 -8.32 3.65
CA VAL A 86 6.84 -6.90 3.48
C VAL A 86 8.34 -6.72 3.66
N ALA A 87 8.92 -7.22 4.76
CA ALA A 87 10.34 -7.01 5.04
C ALA A 87 11.27 -7.64 3.98
N ASN A 88 10.94 -8.84 3.49
CA ASN A 88 11.77 -9.54 2.53
C ASN A 88 11.55 -9.07 1.09
N SER A 89 10.33 -8.68 0.69
CA SER A 89 10.11 -8.10 -0.64
C SER A 89 10.80 -6.73 -0.80
N ILE A 90 10.82 -5.89 0.24
CA ILE A 90 11.56 -4.62 0.20
C ILE A 90 13.04 -4.85 -0.06
N LYS A 91 13.66 -5.89 0.50
CA LYS A 91 15.08 -6.20 0.26
C LYS A 91 15.38 -6.54 -1.20
N LEU A 92 14.39 -7.02 -1.94
CA LEU A 92 14.50 -7.40 -3.36
C LEU A 92 14.25 -6.23 -4.31
N LEU A 93 13.76 -5.08 -3.81
CA LEU A 93 13.59 -3.88 -4.62
C LEU A 93 14.95 -3.26 -5.01
N PRO A 94 15.03 -2.61 -6.18
CA PRO A 94 16.21 -1.80 -6.51
C PRO A 94 16.38 -0.65 -5.52
N LYS A 95 17.62 -0.21 -5.31
CA LYS A 95 18.00 0.89 -4.40
C LYS A 95 18.46 2.10 -5.18
N PRO A 96 18.21 3.33 -4.68
CA PRO A 96 17.34 3.64 -3.54
C PRO A 96 15.85 3.62 -3.91
N LYS A 97 14.96 3.42 -2.90
CA LYS A 97 13.50 3.61 -3.04
C LYS A 97 12.91 4.27 -1.80
N ILE A 98 11.87 5.05 -2.03
CA ILE A 98 10.99 5.63 -1.01
C ILE A 98 9.67 4.88 -1.14
N VAL A 99 9.40 3.97 -0.21
CA VAL A 99 8.18 3.16 -0.23
C VAL A 99 7.10 3.85 0.59
N VAL A 100 6.01 4.25 -0.04
CA VAL A 100 4.81 4.74 0.64
C VAL A 100 3.76 3.65 0.73
N SER A 101 3.00 3.61 1.81
CA SER A 101 1.85 2.73 1.94
C SER A 101 0.76 3.33 2.81
N TYR A 102 -0.44 2.76 2.73
CA TYR A 102 -1.62 3.27 3.40
C TYR A 102 -2.35 2.15 4.15
N ALA A 103 -2.75 2.45 5.39
CA ALA A 103 -3.68 1.63 6.14
C ALA A 103 -5.04 2.34 6.16
N ASP A 104 -6.09 1.65 5.70
CA ASP A 104 -7.42 2.22 5.55
C ASP A 104 -8.17 2.22 6.89
N THR A 105 -8.51 3.42 7.39
CA THR A 105 -9.19 3.56 8.69
C THR A 105 -10.60 2.98 8.66
N ALA A 106 -11.28 3.04 7.52
CA ALA A 106 -12.61 2.46 7.36
C ALA A 106 -12.61 0.92 7.40
N GLN A 107 -11.45 0.28 7.19
CA GLN A 107 -11.25 -1.14 7.41
C GLN A 107 -10.75 -1.46 8.83
N GLY A 108 -10.68 -0.46 9.71
CA GLY A 108 -10.10 -0.59 11.05
C GLY A 108 -8.59 -0.85 11.04
N HIS A 109 -7.92 -0.59 9.92
CA HIS A 109 -6.49 -0.82 9.78
C HIS A 109 -5.68 0.32 10.40
N VAL A 110 -4.90 0.02 11.42
CA VAL A 110 -3.92 0.96 12.00
C VAL A 110 -2.51 0.78 11.45
N GLY A 111 -2.30 -0.17 10.53
CA GLY A 111 -1.03 -0.39 9.86
C GLY A 111 0.00 -1.17 10.69
N TYR A 112 -0.40 -2.12 11.52
CA TYR A 112 0.52 -2.93 12.32
C TYR A 112 1.64 -3.59 11.51
N VAL A 113 1.35 -4.03 10.29
CA VAL A 113 2.37 -4.62 9.41
C VAL A 113 3.47 -3.61 9.08
N TYR A 114 3.12 -2.35 8.87
CA TYR A 114 4.08 -1.28 8.59
C TYR A 114 4.86 -0.89 9.84
N GLN A 115 4.20 -0.83 10.99
CA GLN A 115 4.86 -0.60 12.28
C GLN A 115 5.87 -1.71 12.58
N ALA A 116 5.48 -2.99 12.41
CA ALA A 116 6.34 -4.16 12.60
C ALA A 116 7.52 -4.23 11.62
N THR A 117 7.47 -3.49 10.51
CA THR A 117 8.53 -3.43 9.50
C THR A 117 9.25 -2.08 9.45
N ASN A 118 9.11 -1.27 10.52
CA ASN A 118 9.81 0.00 10.73
C ASN A 118 9.52 1.08 9.69
N PHE A 119 8.30 1.12 9.15
CA PHE A 119 7.84 2.27 8.40
C PHE A 119 7.60 3.44 9.35
N LEU A 120 7.91 4.64 8.91
CA LEU A 120 7.63 5.87 9.64
C LEU A 120 6.17 6.26 9.43
N PHE A 121 5.43 6.52 10.51
CA PHE A 121 4.07 7.04 10.41
C PHE A 121 4.09 8.54 10.10
N ARG A 122 3.27 8.97 9.12
CA ARG A 122 3.27 10.33 8.57
C ARG A 122 1.91 11.03 8.68
N GLY A 123 1.10 10.60 9.63
CA GLY A 123 -0.24 11.15 9.82
C GLY A 123 -1.32 10.48 9.00
N THR A 124 -2.52 11.01 9.15
CA THR A 124 -3.73 10.47 8.53
C THR A 124 -4.24 11.46 7.48
N THR A 125 -4.56 10.96 6.29
CA THR A 125 -5.19 11.78 5.24
C THR A 125 -6.61 12.15 5.65
N LYS A 126 -7.13 13.26 5.13
CA LYS A 126 -8.54 13.59 5.30
C LYS A 126 -9.42 12.67 4.45
N GLU A 127 -10.62 12.45 4.91
CA GLU A 127 -11.70 11.90 4.09
C GLU A 127 -12.02 12.85 2.95
N ARG A 128 -12.45 12.31 1.82
CA ARG A 128 -12.82 13.12 0.67
C ARG A 128 -13.80 12.35 -0.22
N THR A 129 -14.42 13.07 -1.15
CA THR A 129 -15.24 12.49 -2.21
C THR A 129 -14.54 12.72 -3.54
N ASP A 130 -14.27 11.64 -4.27
CA ASP A 130 -13.71 11.66 -5.61
C ASP A 130 -14.81 11.29 -6.64
N MET A 131 -14.62 11.70 -7.90
CA MET A 131 -15.42 11.14 -9.01
C MET A 131 -15.19 9.63 -9.10
N SER A 132 -16.22 8.86 -9.45
CA SER A 132 -16.12 7.42 -9.63
C SER A 132 -16.08 7.07 -11.12
N ALA A 133 -15.18 6.18 -11.50
CA ALA A 133 -15.09 5.60 -12.85
C ALA A 133 -15.78 4.22 -12.94
N GLY A 134 -16.58 3.84 -11.94
CA GLY A 134 -17.20 2.52 -11.83
C GLY A 134 -16.32 1.48 -11.14
N GLU A 135 -16.85 0.27 -11.03
CA GLU A 135 -16.15 -0.83 -10.35
C GLU A 135 -14.83 -1.19 -11.01
N GLY A 136 -13.82 -1.48 -10.20
CA GLY A 136 -12.50 -1.92 -10.64
C GLY A 136 -11.62 -0.84 -11.27
N LYS A 137 -12.14 0.37 -11.56
CA LYS A 137 -11.39 1.46 -12.21
C LYS A 137 -10.91 2.50 -11.20
N HIS A 138 -9.82 3.18 -11.54
CA HIS A 138 -9.30 4.30 -10.75
C HIS A 138 -10.08 5.58 -11.07
N SER A 139 -10.35 6.44 -10.08
CA SER A 139 -11.07 7.72 -10.23
C SER A 139 -10.52 8.66 -11.30
N ARG A 140 -9.22 8.56 -11.65
CA ARG A 140 -8.63 9.32 -12.78
C ARG A 140 -9.26 9.00 -14.15
N HIS A 141 -9.96 7.89 -14.27
CA HIS A 141 -10.68 7.49 -15.49
C HIS A 141 -12.17 7.82 -15.42
N ALA A 142 -12.59 8.57 -14.39
CA ALA A 142 -13.96 9.03 -14.27
C ALA A 142 -14.24 10.11 -15.31
N THR A 143 -15.37 9.97 -16.01
CA THR A 143 -15.84 10.91 -17.04
C THR A 143 -17.12 11.62 -16.62
N ASP A 144 -17.87 11.04 -15.69
CA ASP A 144 -19.14 11.59 -15.20
C ASP A 144 -18.95 12.22 -13.82
N PRO A 145 -19.09 13.57 -13.71
CA PRO A 145 -18.93 14.27 -12.44
C PRO A 145 -20.07 14.04 -11.45
N SER A 146 -21.23 13.54 -11.91
CA SER A 146 -22.38 13.24 -11.06
C SER A 146 -22.18 11.97 -10.24
N ILE A 147 -21.32 11.06 -10.70
CA ILE A 147 -21.03 9.79 -9.98
C ILE A 147 -19.85 10.00 -9.06
N ARG A 148 -20.11 10.03 -7.76
CA ARG A 148 -19.12 10.28 -6.72
C ARG A 148 -18.87 9.04 -5.88
N GLN A 149 -17.65 8.91 -5.36
CA GLN A 149 -17.27 7.85 -4.44
C GLN A 149 -16.60 8.45 -3.21
N PHE A 150 -17.08 8.09 -2.03
CA PHE A 150 -16.45 8.44 -0.77
C PHE A 150 -15.09 7.72 -0.63
N ARG A 151 -14.10 8.44 -0.14
CA ARG A 151 -12.76 7.95 0.18
C ARG A 151 -12.48 8.15 1.65
N SER A 152 -12.35 7.05 2.35
CA SER A 152 -11.98 7.04 3.76
C SER A 152 -10.63 7.69 4.03
N ALA A 153 -10.45 8.18 5.24
CA ALA A 153 -9.16 8.55 5.77
C ALA A 153 -8.18 7.37 5.75
N LYS A 154 -6.89 7.65 5.58
CA LYS A 154 -5.86 6.59 5.53
C LYS A 154 -4.63 7.01 6.33
N HIS A 155 -4.14 6.13 7.17
CA HIS A 155 -2.85 6.28 7.82
C HIS A 155 -1.74 6.12 6.79
N ARG A 156 -0.88 7.13 6.63
CA ARG A 156 0.24 7.13 5.68
C ARG A 156 1.52 6.66 6.36
N TYR A 157 2.20 5.75 5.72
CA TYR A 157 3.47 5.19 6.16
C TYR A 157 4.53 5.36 5.07
N VAL A 158 5.78 5.63 5.47
CA VAL A 158 6.92 5.80 4.56
C VAL A 158 8.10 4.97 5.06
N TYR A 159 8.75 4.27 4.15
CA TYR A 159 9.98 3.52 4.42
C TYR A 159 11.07 3.90 3.41
N PHE A 160 12.28 4.10 3.89
CA PHE A 160 13.44 4.38 3.05
C PHE A 160 14.24 3.10 2.83
N HIS A 161 14.29 2.63 1.58
CA HIS A 161 15.09 1.49 1.15
C HIS A 161 16.35 1.96 0.48
N GLY A 162 17.51 1.50 0.97
CA GLY A 162 18.81 1.91 0.47
C GLY A 162 19.94 1.47 1.39
N ASN A 163 21.18 1.80 1.05
CA ASN A 163 22.30 1.69 1.95
C ASN A 163 22.21 2.74 3.09
N LYS A 164 23.14 2.71 4.04
CA LYS A 164 23.10 3.59 5.23
C LYS A 164 23.15 5.09 4.85
N THR A 165 23.95 5.45 3.85
CA THR A 165 24.11 6.84 3.38
C THR A 165 22.85 7.32 2.68
N GLU A 166 22.31 6.52 1.75
CA GLU A 166 21.08 6.82 1.03
C GLU A 166 19.90 7.01 1.99
N LYS A 167 19.72 6.10 2.94
CA LYS A 167 18.66 6.21 3.96
C LYS A 167 18.78 7.50 4.75
N LYS A 168 20.00 7.85 5.21
CA LYS A 168 20.25 9.07 5.99
C LYS A 168 19.95 10.32 5.17
N LEU A 169 20.34 10.32 3.88
CA LEU A 169 20.03 11.43 2.97
C LEU A 169 18.53 11.60 2.80
N LEU A 170 17.80 10.53 2.44
CA LEU A 170 16.35 10.57 2.21
C LEU A 170 15.58 10.95 3.48
N GLN A 171 16.01 10.49 4.66
CA GLN A 171 15.43 10.89 5.93
C GLN A 171 15.56 12.39 6.21
N ARG A 172 16.71 13.00 5.88
CA ARG A 172 16.93 14.45 6.01
C ARG A 172 16.08 15.28 5.05
N LYS A 173 15.75 14.70 3.88
CA LYS A 173 14.93 15.35 2.84
C LYS A 173 13.44 15.13 3.02
N LEU A 174 13.04 14.41 4.04
CA LEU A 174 11.64 14.14 4.33
C LEU A 174 10.90 15.42 4.75
N ASN A 175 9.88 15.80 3.97
CA ASN A 175 9.11 17.03 4.15
C ASN A 175 7.99 16.95 5.20
N TYR A 176 7.81 15.79 5.81
CA TYR A 176 6.73 15.56 6.77
C TYR A 176 7.28 15.20 8.14
N ASP A 177 6.59 15.56 9.23
CA ASP A 177 6.98 15.16 10.59
C ASP A 177 6.79 13.65 10.80
N VAL A 178 7.66 13.00 11.52
CA VAL A 178 7.46 11.64 12.00
C VAL A 178 6.59 11.70 13.26
N LEU A 179 5.45 11.00 13.21
CA LEU A 179 4.49 10.98 14.28
C LEU A 179 4.54 9.64 15.04
N PRO A 180 4.11 9.62 16.31
CA PRO A 180 3.90 8.37 17.03
C PRO A 180 2.91 7.46 16.29
N TYR A 181 3.15 6.15 16.33
CA TYR A 181 2.26 5.20 15.70
C TYR A 181 0.83 5.28 16.27
N PRO A 182 -0.20 5.20 15.40
CA PRO A 182 -1.56 5.10 15.87
C PRO A 182 -1.74 3.79 16.64
N LYS A 183 -2.43 3.88 17.76
CA LYS A 183 -2.80 2.72 18.57
C LYS A 183 -4.17 2.21 18.13
N GLY A 184 -4.38 0.92 18.24
CA GLY A 184 -5.64 0.27 17.93
C GLY A 184 -5.61 -1.19 18.39
N GLU A 185 -6.71 -1.90 18.26
CA GLU A 185 -6.75 -3.32 18.56
C GLU A 185 -6.09 -4.13 17.44
N THR A 186 -5.36 -5.18 17.81
CA THR A 186 -4.83 -6.15 16.85
C THR A 186 -6.01 -7.00 16.35
N LYS A 187 -6.42 -6.79 15.11
CA LYS A 187 -7.45 -7.61 14.47
C LYS A 187 -6.82 -8.58 13.50
N GLN A 188 -7.21 -9.85 13.60
CA GLN A 188 -7.01 -10.80 12.52
C GLN A 188 -8.12 -10.56 11.50
N TYR A 189 -7.75 -10.18 10.29
CA TYR A 189 -8.72 -9.96 9.21
C TYR A 189 -8.93 -11.28 8.46
N ASN A 190 -10.19 -11.66 8.26
CA ASN A 190 -10.51 -12.76 7.37
C ASN A 190 -10.11 -12.37 5.94
N SER A 191 -9.31 -13.20 5.28
CA SER A 191 -8.95 -13.00 3.88
C SER A 191 -10.22 -12.95 3.04
N GLY A 192 -10.43 -11.85 2.30
CA GLY A 192 -11.64 -11.64 1.51
C GLY A 192 -12.81 -10.98 2.25
N GLY A 193 -12.69 -10.72 3.56
CA GLY A 193 -13.68 -9.95 4.31
C GLY A 193 -13.73 -8.50 3.79
N LYS A 194 -14.87 -8.11 3.20
CA LYS A 194 -15.15 -6.74 2.76
C LYS A 194 -15.99 -6.06 3.84
N VAL A 195 -15.46 -5.04 4.48
CA VAL A 195 -16.33 -4.08 5.16
C VAL A 195 -16.80 -3.10 4.08
N GLU A 196 -18.07 -3.06 3.79
CA GLU A 196 -18.65 -2.11 2.84
C GLU A 196 -18.54 -0.70 3.42
N THR A 197 -17.58 0.07 2.92
CA THR A 197 -17.29 1.40 3.45
C THR A 197 -17.19 2.48 2.38
N GLN A 198 -17.44 2.11 1.12
CA GLN A 198 -17.45 3.06 0.02
C GLN A 198 -18.81 3.01 -0.66
N ALA A 199 -19.74 3.85 -0.18
CA ALA A 199 -21.00 4.07 -0.87
C ALA A 199 -20.77 4.88 -2.15
N LEU A 200 -21.42 4.51 -3.23
CA LEU A 200 -21.61 5.37 -4.41
C LEU A 200 -22.68 6.40 -4.04
N LEU A 201 -22.30 7.67 -4.13
CA LEU A 201 -23.23 8.78 -3.95
C LEU A 201 -23.58 9.33 -5.34
N PHE A 202 -24.87 9.37 -5.64
CA PHE A 202 -25.39 10.10 -6.80
C PHE A 202 -25.74 11.51 -6.35
N VAL A 203 -25.27 12.52 -7.08
CA VAL A 203 -25.54 13.94 -6.81
C VAL A 203 -26.45 14.46 -7.92
#